data_b8da73a200038f5fa412f3df9410f6d4
#
_entry.id   b8da73a200038f5fa412f3df9410f6d4
#
_cell.length_a   1.000
_cell.length_b   1.000
_cell.length_c   1.000
_cell.angle_alpha   90.00
_cell.angle_beta   90.00
_cell.angle_gamma   90.00
#
_symmetry.space_group_name_H-M   'P 1'
#
loop_
_entity.id
_entity.type
_entity.pdbx_description
1 polymer ?
#
loop_
_entity_poly.entity_id
_entity_poly.type
_entity_poly.pdbx_seq_one_letter_code
_entity_poly.pdbx_strand_id
1 'polypeptide(L)'
;MSMKGRENITGHDYAIDYLDEKAQLKANYIDEVSKMRYKVAREWAEKGFIRPDELSATDDESYKGKVDGYPFWDVTYTPFLEESLSEKYGVDVLVIPYENYYYTGFNNSASGTAIMSTSKYKEQAMQVINLLQTDKELYNLLVFGIEGDHYTKIGEDRISTATNESPTSNDRYGLYKWIVGNTSMAYDLETEPEEYKKWVFEEANMSDKRSPLIGFKPDTEPVADYITQVSSVRDKYEQPLLTGSIEDWEAFYEEFKTQMNKVGNEQVLEELQRQIDEFLKTK
;
A
#
# COMPACT_ATOMS: atom_id res chain seq x y z
N MET A 1 -9.05 9.17 2.50
CA MET A 1 -9.40 8.66 3.86
C MET A 1 -9.26 7.14 3.84
N SER A 2 -8.27 6.59 4.54
CA SER A 2 -7.97 5.15 4.52
C SER A 2 -9.10 4.33 5.14
N MET A 3 -9.33 3.13 4.61
CA MET A 3 -10.25 2.14 5.22
C MET A 3 -9.52 1.41 6.35
N LYS A 4 -9.47 2.03 7.51
CA LYS A 4 -8.81 1.50 8.69
C LYS A 4 -9.36 0.14 9.11
N GLY A 5 -8.47 -0.72 9.58
CA GLY A 5 -8.86 -1.99 10.15
C GLY A 5 -9.29 -3.04 9.11
N ARG A 6 -8.93 -2.87 7.82
CA ARG A 6 -9.32 -3.79 6.75
C ARG A 6 -8.13 -4.41 6.04
N GLU A 7 -8.27 -5.68 5.73
CA GLU A 7 -7.38 -6.43 4.85
C GLU A 7 -8.06 -6.66 3.50
N ASN A 8 -7.44 -6.16 2.44
CA ASN A 8 -7.91 -6.36 1.08
C ASN A 8 -7.65 -7.79 0.61
N ILE A 9 -8.64 -8.39 -0.03
CA ILE A 9 -8.61 -9.78 -0.53
C ILE A 9 -8.34 -9.80 -2.04
N THR A 10 -9.02 -8.92 -2.79
CA THR A 10 -8.79 -8.78 -4.23
C THR A 10 -8.65 -7.30 -4.56
N GLY A 11 -7.44 -6.86 -4.89
CA GLY A 11 -7.18 -5.46 -5.16
C GLY A 11 -7.69 -4.57 -4.01
N HIS A 12 -8.60 -3.64 -4.31
CA HIS A 12 -9.21 -2.75 -3.32
C HIS A 12 -10.72 -2.94 -3.19
N ASP A 13 -11.32 -3.84 -3.96
CA ASP A 13 -12.77 -3.97 -4.06
C ASP A 13 -13.40 -4.73 -2.89
N TYR A 14 -12.70 -5.74 -2.38
CA TYR A 14 -13.19 -6.64 -1.34
C TYR A 14 -12.22 -6.78 -0.19
N ALA A 15 -12.73 -6.70 1.03
CA ALA A 15 -11.91 -6.78 2.24
C ALA A 15 -12.66 -7.44 3.40
N ILE A 16 -11.90 -7.88 4.39
CA ILE A 16 -12.39 -8.26 5.72
C ILE A 16 -11.94 -7.22 6.75
N ASP A 17 -12.63 -7.16 7.88
CA ASP A 17 -12.11 -6.43 9.04
C ASP A 17 -11.05 -7.31 9.75
N TYR A 18 -9.91 -6.73 10.13
CA TYR A 18 -8.80 -7.47 10.77
C TYR A 18 -9.19 -8.21 12.05
N LEU A 19 -10.18 -7.67 12.78
CA LEU A 19 -10.62 -8.20 14.06
C LEU A 19 -11.82 -9.15 13.94
N ASP A 20 -12.30 -9.37 12.73
CA ASP A 20 -13.40 -10.31 12.50
C ASP A 20 -12.86 -11.73 12.36
N GLU A 21 -12.95 -12.50 13.44
CA GLU A 21 -12.54 -13.91 13.46
C GLU A 21 -13.30 -14.77 12.43
N LYS A 22 -14.48 -14.32 12.00
CA LYS A 22 -15.26 -14.97 10.94
C LYS A 22 -14.82 -14.58 9.55
N ALA A 23 -13.94 -13.58 9.45
CA ALA A 23 -13.45 -13.04 8.19
C ALA A 23 -14.58 -12.76 7.17
N GLN A 24 -15.64 -12.10 7.64
CA GLN A 24 -16.79 -11.76 6.79
C GLN A 24 -16.37 -10.78 5.70
N LEU A 25 -16.48 -11.21 4.46
CA LEU A 25 -16.10 -10.40 3.30
C LEU A 25 -17.10 -9.27 3.06
N LYS A 26 -16.57 -8.10 2.70
CA LYS A 26 -17.35 -6.89 2.43
C LYS A 26 -16.91 -6.28 1.10
N ALA A 27 -17.85 -5.67 0.41
CA ALA A 27 -17.56 -4.82 -0.74
C ALA A 27 -17.18 -3.42 -0.24
N ASN A 28 -15.93 -3.03 -0.43
CA ASN A 28 -15.32 -1.85 0.19
C ASN A 28 -15.96 -0.52 -0.16
N TYR A 29 -16.66 -0.41 -1.29
CA TYR A 29 -17.15 0.88 -1.81
C TYR A 29 -18.63 1.11 -1.61
N ILE A 30 -19.36 0.10 -1.18
CA ILE A 30 -20.83 0.16 -1.03
C ILE A 30 -21.34 -0.28 0.35
N ASP A 31 -20.47 -0.33 1.33
CA ASP A 31 -20.83 -0.65 2.72
C ASP A 31 -21.08 0.62 3.56
N GLU A 32 -21.48 0.43 4.82
CA GLU A 32 -21.79 1.53 5.73
C GLU A 32 -20.59 2.44 6.04
N VAL A 33 -19.36 1.88 6.06
CA VAL A 33 -18.14 2.69 6.28
C VAL A 33 -17.89 3.61 5.09
N SER A 34 -18.05 3.09 3.89
CA SER A 34 -17.90 3.88 2.67
C SER A 34 -19.00 4.94 2.53
N LYS A 35 -20.23 4.59 2.87
CA LYS A 35 -21.33 5.55 2.92
C LYS A 35 -21.02 6.72 3.86
N MET A 36 -20.46 6.43 5.04
CA MET A 36 -20.04 7.47 5.97
C MET A 36 -18.90 8.35 5.39
N ARG A 37 -17.92 7.74 4.70
CA ARG A 37 -16.84 8.48 4.03
C ARG A 37 -17.37 9.45 2.98
N TYR A 38 -18.31 9.03 2.16
CA TYR A 38 -18.93 9.86 1.12
C TYR A 38 -19.70 11.02 1.72
N LYS A 39 -20.44 10.78 2.82
CA LYS A 39 -21.08 11.84 3.58
C LYS A 39 -20.08 12.89 4.07
N VAL A 40 -18.99 12.44 4.71
CA VAL A 40 -17.95 13.35 5.22
C VAL A 40 -17.27 14.10 4.07
N ALA A 41 -16.99 13.44 2.94
CA ALA A 41 -16.42 14.08 1.77
C ALA A 41 -17.34 15.21 1.24
N ARG A 42 -18.64 14.96 1.18
CA ARG A 42 -19.62 16.00 0.80
C ARG A 42 -19.62 17.19 1.78
N GLU A 43 -19.68 16.92 3.07
CA GLU A 43 -19.61 17.95 4.11
C GLU A 43 -18.31 18.79 4.01
N TRP A 44 -17.20 18.16 3.69
CA TRP A 44 -15.92 18.83 3.51
C TRP A 44 -15.87 19.67 2.22
N ALA A 45 -16.44 19.16 1.14
CA ALA A 45 -16.56 19.93 -0.10
C ALA A 45 -17.42 21.18 0.10
N GLU A 46 -18.57 21.09 0.80
CA GLU A 46 -19.43 22.22 1.14
C GLU A 46 -18.75 23.28 1.99
N LYS A 47 -17.83 22.85 2.88
CA LYS A 47 -17.04 23.75 3.73
C LYS A 47 -15.79 24.31 3.03
N GLY A 48 -15.54 23.92 1.79
CA GLY A 48 -14.36 24.34 1.04
C GLY A 48 -13.06 23.70 1.52
N PHE A 49 -13.12 22.57 2.24
CA PHE A 49 -11.94 21.82 2.67
C PHE A 49 -11.38 20.90 1.56
N ILE A 50 -12.20 20.58 0.57
CA ILE A 50 -11.77 19.89 -0.65
C ILE A 50 -11.69 20.94 -1.75
N ARG A 51 -10.60 20.95 -2.51
CA ARG A 51 -10.42 21.92 -3.60
C ARG A 51 -11.45 21.66 -4.71
N PRO A 52 -11.95 22.71 -5.39
CA PRO A 52 -13.00 22.56 -6.38
C PRO A 52 -12.63 21.71 -7.60
N ASP A 53 -11.34 21.63 -7.93
CA ASP A 53 -10.81 20.90 -9.08
C ASP A 53 -10.22 19.52 -8.72
N GLU A 54 -10.44 19.02 -7.50
CA GLU A 54 -9.88 17.77 -6.99
C GLU A 54 -10.11 16.58 -7.92
N LEU A 55 -11.29 16.47 -8.52
CA LEU A 55 -11.63 15.38 -9.45
C LEU A 55 -10.76 15.35 -10.72
N SER A 56 -10.24 16.51 -11.14
CA SER A 56 -9.41 16.66 -12.34
C SER A 56 -7.94 16.93 -12.05
N ALA A 57 -7.58 17.02 -10.78
CA ALA A 57 -6.24 17.38 -10.36
C ALA A 57 -5.23 16.26 -10.65
N THR A 58 -4.08 16.64 -11.17
CA THR A 58 -2.95 15.74 -11.47
C THR A 58 -1.68 16.10 -10.71
N ASP A 59 -1.72 17.15 -9.89
CA ASP A 59 -0.57 17.78 -9.25
C ASP A 59 -0.57 17.63 -7.72
N ASP A 60 -1.06 16.48 -7.23
CA ASP A 60 -1.22 16.16 -5.82
C ASP A 60 0.02 16.53 -4.95
N GLU A 61 1.22 16.15 -5.39
CA GLU A 61 2.45 16.42 -4.65
C GLU A 61 2.75 17.92 -4.50
N SER A 62 2.25 18.77 -5.39
CA SER A 62 2.51 20.20 -5.37
C SER A 62 1.82 20.94 -4.21
N TYR A 63 0.81 20.32 -3.59
CA TYR A 63 0.03 20.90 -2.49
C TYR A 63 0.46 20.40 -1.12
N LYS A 64 1.14 19.25 -1.03
CA LYS A 64 1.61 18.71 0.25
C LYS A 64 2.60 19.67 0.91
N GLY A 65 2.41 19.92 2.18
CA GLY A 65 3.27 20.81 2.98
C GLY A 65 3.12 22.30 2.69
N LYS A 66 2.23 22.74 1.81
CA LYS A 66 1.93 24.16 1.62
C LYS A 66 0.88 24.64 2.62
N VAL A 67 0.98 25.91 3.05
CA VAL A 67 0.02 26.53 3.98
C VAL A 67 -1.40 26.48 3.44
N ASP A 68 -1.55 26.68 2.12
CA ASP A 68 -2.84 26.67 1.41
C ASP A 68 -3.15 25.32 0.74
N GLY A 69 -2.34 24.28 1.03
CA GLY A 69 -2.46 22.99 0.41
C GLY A 69 -3.09 21.94 1.32
N TYR A 70 -2.53 20.72 1.27
CA TYR A 70 -2.99 19.63 2.13
C TYR A 70 -2.42 19.76 3.54
N PRO A 71 -3.22 20.15 4.53
CA PRO A 71 -2.79 20.22 5.92
C PRO A 71 -2.60 18.82 6.54
N PHE A 72 -3.17 17.77 5.93
CA PHE A 72 -2.99 16.37 6.35
C PHE A 72 -3.20 15.41 5.17
N TRP A 73 -2.51 14.28 5.19
CA TRP A 73 -2.63 13.19 4.23
C TRP A 73 -2.29 11.84 4.88
N ASP A 74 -2.74 10.76 4.26
CA ASP A 74 -2.38 9.41 4.68
C ASP A 74 -1.00 9.02 4.16
N VAL A 75 -0.21 8.36 4.99
CA VAL A 75 1.12 7.87 4.64
C VAL A 75 1.39 6.53 5.34
N THR A 76 2.22 5.69 4.74
CA THR A 76 2.68 4.48 5.42
C THR A 76 3.58 4.88 6.57
N TYR A 77 3.20 4.52 7.79
CA TYR A 77 3.96 4.85 8.98
C TYR A 77 5.28 4.08 9.04
N THR A 78 6.34 4.82 9.31
CA THR A 78 7.63 4.30 9.78
C THR A 78 8.09 5.17 10.94
N PRO A 79 8.88 4.66 11.90
CA PRO A 79 9.52 5.51 12.89
C PRO A 79 10.32 6.63 12.21
N PHE A 80 10.33 7.80 12.83
CA PHE A 80 11.08 8.99 12.38
C PHE A 80 10.56 9.61 11.06
N LEU A 81 9.34 9.24 10.69
CA LEU A 81 8.71 9.78 9.49
C LEU A 81 8.46 11.29 9.59
N GLU A 82 8.19 11.82 10.78
CA GLU A 82 8.00 13.25 11.02
C GLU A 82 9.20 14.08 10.58
N GLU A 83 10.40 13.67 11.00
CA GLU A 83 11.64 14.35 10.66
C GLU A 83 11.91 14.35 9.16
N SER A 84 11.80 13.18 8.54
CA SER A 84 11.96 12.99 7.09
C SER A 84 10.95 13.80 6.26
N LEU A 85 9.69 13.84 6.67
CA LEU A 85 8.66 14.63 5.98
C LEU A 85 8.82 16.12 6.22
N SER A 86 9.21 16.53 7.44
CA SER A 86 9.47 17.93 7.75
C SER A 86 10.63 18.48 6.92
N GLU A 87 11.70 17.70 6.76
CA GLU A 87 12.80 18.03 5.87
C GLU A 87 12.37 18.11 4.40
N LYS A 88 11.64 17.09 3.93
CA LYS A 88 11.17 17.02 2.53
C LYS A 88 10.31 18.22 2.14
N TYR A 89 9.42 18.65 3.03
CA TYR A 89 8.43 19.69 2.71
C TYR A 89 8.80 21.06 3.26
N GLY A 90 9.83 21.16 4.11
CA GLY A 90 10.29 22.44 4.70
C GLY A 90 9.28 23.03 5.71
N VAL A 91 8.44 22.20 6.31
CA VAL A 91 7.44 22.58 7.34
C VAL A 91 7.42 21.53 8.44
N ASP A 92 7.03 21.91 9.65
CA ASP A 92 6.86 20.96 10.74
C ASP A 92 5.69 20.00 10.43
N VAL A 93 5.99 18.71 10.39
CA VAL A 93 5.01 17.65 10.15
C VAL A 93 4.79 16.86 11.43
N LEU A 94 3.53 16.66 11.83
CA LEU A 94 3.14 15.78 12.92
C LEU A 94 2.61 14.47 12.32
N VAL A 95 3.17 13.35 12.70
CA VAL A 95 2.72 12.01 12.30
C VAL A 95 1.91 11.38 13.42
N ILE A 96 0.65 11.07 13.13
CA ILE A 96 -0.26 10.44 14.09
C ILE A 96 -0.51 9.00 13.64
N PRO A 97 0.08 7.99 14.31
CA PRO A 97 -0.22 6.60 14.02
C PRO A 97 -1.69 6.30 14.27
N TYR A 98 -2.36 5.72 13.32
CA TYR A 98 -3.80 5.43 13.45
C TYR A 98 -4.08 4.24 14.34
N GLU A 99 -3.29 3.18 14.25
CA GLU A 99 -3.54 1.90 14.90
C GLU A 99 -2.25 1.17 15.24
N ASN A 100 -2.38 0.13 16.05
CA ASN A 100 -1.33 -0.85 16.26
C ASN A 100 -1.13 -1.68 14.99
N TYR A 101 0.07 -2.20 14.80
CA TYR A 101 0.43 -3.05 13.68
C TYR A 101 -0.40 -4.33 13.64
N TYR A 102 -0.88 -4.67 12.44
CA TYR A 102 -1.52 -5.94 12.12
C TYR A 102 -0.68 -6.68 11.09
N TYR A 103 -0.51 -7.97 11.30
CA TYR A 103 0.14 -8.83 10.34
C TYR A 103 -0.92 -9.41 9.39
N THR A 104 -0.89 -9.02 8.14
CA THR A 104 -1.87 -9.44 7.11
C THR A 104 -1.24 -10.36 6.08
N GLY A 105 -2.06 -11.05 5.30
CA GLY A 105 -1.60 -11.87 4.18
C GLY A 105 -0.85 -11.05 3.12
N PHE A 106 -1.26 -9.80 2.92
CA PHE A 106 -0.62 -8.88 1.99
C PHE A 106 0.84 -8.55 2.37
N ASN A 107 1.12 -8.39 3.65
CA ASN A 107 2.48 -8.07 4.13
C ASN A 107 3.51 -9.12 3.72
N ASN A 108 3.09 -10.38 3.52
CA ASN A 108 3.96 -11.48 3.13
C ASN A 108 4.16 -11.63 1.61
N SER A 109 3.38 -10.94 0.80
CA SER A 109 3.34 -11.13 -0.65
C SER A 109 3.32 -9.83 -1.45
N ALA A 110 3.67 -8.71 -0.80
CA ALA A 110 3.70 -7.39 -1.44
C ALA A 110 4.72 -7.32 -2.58
N SER A 111 5.80 -8.10 -2.49
CA SER A 111 6.81 -8.21 -3.55
C SER A 111 7.20 -9.67 -3.75
N GLY A 112 7.43 -10.07 -4.98
CA GLY A 112 7.85 -11.42 -5.30
C GLY A 112 8.67 -11.49 -6.58
N THR A 113 9.64 -12.38 -6.60
CA THR A 113 10.43 -12.70 -7.80
C THR A 113 10.02 -14.07 -8.30
N ALA A 114 9.68 -14.18 -9.59
CA ALA A 114 9.27 -15.43 -10.21
C ALA A 114 10.14 -15.81 -11.40
N ILE A 115 10.34 -17.11 -11.59
CA ILE A 115 10.98 -17.65 -12.78
C ILE A 115 9.91 -18.07 -13.77
N MET A 116 9.94 -17.49 -14.96
CA MET A 116 8.98 -17.82 -16.02
C MET A 116 9.02 -19.30 -16.37
N SER A 117 7.87 -19.93 -16.52
CA SER A 117 7.76 -21.34 -16.91
C SER A 117 8.43 -21.65 -18.27
N THR A 118 8.47 -20.66 -19.16
CA THR A 118 9.08 -20.71 -20.49
C THR A 118 10.61 -20.48 -20.49
N SER A 119 11.20 -20.10 -19.35
CA SER A 119 12.65 -19.87 -19.26
C SER A 119 13.44 -21.13 -19.58
N LYS A 120 14.47 -20.97 -20.41
CA LYS A 120 15.45 -22.04 -20.73
C LYS A 120 16.58 -22.13 -19.70
N TYR A 121 16.69 -21.16 -18.78
CA TYR A 121 17.77 -20.99 -17.81
C TYR A 121 17.25 -20.95 -16.38
N LYS A 122 16.31 -21.83 -16.03
CA LYS A 122 15.63 -21.83 -14.72
C LYS A 122 16.60 -22.05 -13.55
N GLU A 123 17.59 -22.93 -13.73
CA GLU A 123 18.59 -23.20 -12.70
C GLU A 123 19.49 -21.98 -12.45
N GLN A 124 19.97 -21.32 -13.51
CA GLN A 124 20.78 -20.11 -13.40
C GLN A 124 19.97 -18.96 -12.79
N ALA A 125 18.69 -18.81 -13.18
CA ALA A 125 17.80 -17.83 -12.58
C ALA A 125 17.61 -18.09 -11.08
N MET A 126 17.44 -19.36 -10.67
CA MET A 126 17.36 -19.72 -9.26
C MET A 126 18.67 -19.43 -8.51
N GLN A 127 19.82 -19.64 -9.13
CA GLN A 127 21.12 -19.29 -8.55
C GLN A 127 21.22 -17.79 -8.28
N VAL A 128 20.79 -16.93 -9.22
CA VAL A 128 20.76 -15.48 -9.04
C VAL A 128 19.83 -15.09 -7.90
N ILE A 129 18.61 -15.66 -7.85
CA ILE A 129 17.66 -15.40 -6.76
C ILE A 129 18.28 -15.82 -5.41
N ASN A 130 18.94 -16.98 -5.35
CA ASN A 130 19.60 -17.44 -4.13
C ASN A 130 20.73 -16.49 -3.69
N LEU A 131 21.56 -16.02 -4.62
CA LEU A 131 22.62 -15.05 -4.33
C LEU A 131 22.04 -13.75 -3.77
N LEU A 132 20.94 -13.25 -4.32
CA LEU A 132 20.25 -12.06 -3.79
C LEU A 132 19.67 -12.24 -2.37
N GLN A 133 19.54 -13.49 -1.91
CA GLN A 133 19.11 -13.81 -0.55
C GLN A 133 20.28 -14.05 0.43
N THR A 134 21.50 -14.29 -0.08
CA THR A 134 22.62 -14.78 0.73
C THR A 134 23.93 -14.02 0.56
N ASP A 135 24.08 -13.25 -0.51
CA ASP A 135 25.30 -12.50 -0.82
C ASP A 135 25.06 -10.99 -0.62
N LYS A 136 25.63 -10.47 0.47
CA LYS A 136 25.48 -9.06 0.87
C LYS A 136 26.10 -8.09 -0.15
N GLU A 137 27.22 -8.45 -0.76
CA GLU A 137 27.90 -7.57 -1.73
C GLU A 137 27.06 -7.45 -3.01
N LEU A 138 26.63 -8.59 -3.56
CA LEU A 138 25.78 -8.61 -4.75
C LEU A 138 24.44 -7.89 -4.51
N TYR A 139 23.83 -8.12 -3.34
CA TYR A 139 22.58 -7.45 -2.99
C TYR A 139 22.75 -5.91 -2.98
N ASN A 140 23.78 -5.41 -2.27
CA ASN A 140 24.02 -3.97 -2.16
C ASN A 140 24.51 -3.35 -3.48
N LEU A 141 25.26 -4.09 -4.29
CA LEU A 141 25.61 -3.65 -5.65
C LEU A 141 24.38 -3.42 -6.50
N LEU A 142 23.40 -4.32 -6.42
CA LEU A 142 22.14 -4.18 -7.18
C LEU A 142 21.26 -3.05 -6.64
N VAL A 143 21.19 -2.90 -5.31
CA VAL A 143 20.31 -1.91 -4.66
C VAL A 143 20.90 -0.51 -4.70
N PHE A 144 22.18 -0.35 -4.40
CA PHE A 144 22.83 0.95 -4.23
C PHE A 144 23.85 1.30 -5.30
N GLY A 145 24.29 0.32 -6.11
CA GLY A 145 25.30 0.54 -7.14
C GLY A 145 26.74 0.46 -6.63
N ILE A 146 27.60 1.32 -7.15
CA ILE A 146 29.07 1.27 -6.99
C ILE A 146 29.51 2.34 -5.95
N GLU A 147 30.32 1.93 -4.99
CA GLU A 147 30.94 2.83 -4.03
C GLU A 147 31.84 3.86 -4.74
N GLY A 148 31.74 5.12 -4.35
CA GLY A 148 32.45 6.24 -4.95
C GLY A 148 31.70 6.90 -6.11
N ASP A 149 30.87 6.15 -6.86
CA ASP A 149 30.07 6.68 -7.97
C ASP A 149 28.63 7.00 -7.53
N HIS A 150 27.99 6.06 -6.80
CA HIS A 150 26.58 6.14 -6.44
C HIS A 150 26.35 6.40 -4.94
N TYR A 151 27.28 5.99 -4.10
CA TYR A 151 27.26 6.20 -2.66
C TYR A 151 28.67 6.27 -2.07
N THR A 152 28.79 6.77 -0.86
CA THR A 152 30.02 6.71 -0.04
C THR A 152 29.73 6.01 1.27
N LYS A 153 30.66 5.15 1.72
CA LYS A 153 30.56 4.56 3.05
C LYS A 153 30.90 5.58 4.13
N ILE A 154 30.04 5.69 5.13
CA ILE A 154 30.23 6.52 6.33
C ILE A 154 30.36 5.68 7.60
N GLY A 155 30.28 4.35 7.47
CA GLY A 155 30.42 3.33 8.49
C GLY A 155 30.58 1.96 7.87
N GLU A 156 30.66 0.90 8.68
CA GLU A 156 30.80 -0.49 8.18
C GLU A 156 29.63 -0.89 7.29
N ASP A 157 28.41 -0.63 7.77
CA ASP A 157 27.16 -0.97 7.10
C ASP A 157 26.29 0.25 6.80
N ARG A 158 26.84 1.46 6.87
CA ARG A 158 26.13 2.72 6.70
C ARG A 158 26.69 3.51 5.54
N ILE A 159 25.80 4.04 4.71
CA ILE A 159 26.15 4.78 3.51
C ILE A 159 25.43 6.13 3.43
N SER A 160 26.10 7.11 2.81
CA SER A 160 25.49 8.32 2.29
C SER A 160 25.30 8.19 0.80
N THR A 161 24.07 8.43 0.31
CA THR A 161 23.73 8.50 -1.11
C THR A 161 23.76 9.93 -1.66
N ALA A 162 24.21 10.90 -0.84
CA ALA A 162 24.51 12.26 -1.28
C ALA A 162 25.79 12.23 -2.11
N THR A 163 25.70 11.89 -3.38
CA THR A 163 26.73 12.23 -4.36
C THR A 163 26.67 13.74 -4.61
N ASN A 164 27.77 14.34 -5.09
CA ASN A 164 27.90 15.79 -5.34
C ASN A 164 26.84 16.39 -6.30
N GLU A 165 25.93 15.59 -6.81
CA GLU A 165 24.79 16.00 -7.60
C GLU A 165 23.54 15.97 -6.70
N SER A 166 22.80 17.06 -6.75
CA SER A 166 21.63 17.41 -5.94
C SER A 166 20.87 16.20 -5.35
N PRO A 167 20.60 16.18 -4.03
CA PRO A 167 19.85 15.10 -3.38
C PRO A 167 18.41 14.93 -3.89
N THR A 168 17.96 15.77 -4.81
CA THR A 168 16.62 15.79 -5.40
C THR A 168 16.58 15.30 -6.85
N SER A 169 17.72 14.86 -7.45
CA SER A 169 17.67 14.36 -8.84
C SER A 169 17.03 13.00 -8.92
N ASN A 170 16.05 12.84 -9.84
CA ASN A 170 15.47 11.55 -10.19
C ASN A 170 16.46 10.62 -10.92
N ASP A 171 17.69 11.05 -11.12
CA ASP A 171 18.77 10.37 -11.86
C ASP A 171 19.66 9.49 -10.97
N ARG A 172 19.23 9.22 -9.74
CA ARG A 172 19.97 8.32 -8.84
C ARG A 172 19.87 6.88 -9.32
N TYR A 173 20.98 6.20 -9.41
CA TYR A 173 21.00 4.76 -9.44
C TYR A 173 20.44 4.22 -8.11
N GLY A 174 19.53 3.27 -8.18
CA GLY A 174 19.07 2.57 -6.98
C GLY A 174 17.73 1.88 -7.15
N LEU A 175 17.54 0.85 -6.35
CA LEU A 175 16.28 0.17 -6.17
C LEU A 175 15.79 0.38 -4.74
N TYR A 176 14.47 0.32 -4.55
CA TYR A 176 13.96 0.20 -3.19
C TYR A 176 14.43 -1.12 -2.57
N LYS A 177 14.98 -1.09 -1.36
CA LYS A 177 15.53 -2.26 -0.65
C LYS A 177 14.58 -3.47 -0.64
N TRP A 178 13.28 -3.22 -0.54
CA TRP A 178 12.23 -4.24 -0.40
C TRP A 178 11.81 -4.91 -1.72
N ILE A 179 12.31 -4.45 -2.86
CA ILE A 179 11.90 -4.98 -4.18
C ILE A 179 12.56 -6.31 -4.48
N VAL A 180 13.80 -6.51 -4.06
CA VAL A 180 14.60 -7.69 -4.40
C VAL A 180 15.30 -8.28 -3.18
N GLY A 181 15.46 -9.58 -3.17
CA GLY A 181 16.33 -10.31 -2.25
C GLY A 181 15.98 -10.13 -0.76
N ASN A 182 17.02 -10.20 0.06
CA ASN A 182 16.92 -10.14 1.52
C ASN A 182 17.27 -8.75 2.05
N THR A 183 16.27 -7.97 2.37
CA THR A 183 16.39 -6.59 2.86
C THR A 183 17.25 -6.45 4.14
N SER A 184 17.40 -7.52 4.94
CA SER A 184 18.23 -7.47 6.14
C SER A 184 19.72 -7.27 5.84
N MET A 185 20.15 -7.56 4.61
CA MET A 185 21.53 -7.37 4.13
C MET A 185 21.80 -5.95 3.60
N ALA A 186 20.75 -5.11 3.46
CA ALA A 186 20.90 -3.74 2.95
C ALA A 186 21.81 -2.90 3.85
N TYR A 187 22.58 -2.02 3.24
CA TYR A 187 23.21 -0.93 4.00
C TYR A 187 22.15 -0.01 4.59
N ASP A 188 22.46 0.57 5.76
CA ASP A 188 21.65 1.63 6.36
C ASP A 188 21.95 2.95 5.66
N LEU A 189 20.90 3.73 5.41
CA LEU A 189 21.09 5.07 4.88
C LEU A 189 21.45 6.05 5.99
N GLU A 190 22.21 7.09 5.67
CA GLU A 190 22.53 8.19 6.58
C GLU A 190 21.28 8.81 7.21
N THR A 191 20.22 8.89 6.43
CA THR A 191 18.92 9.42 6.85
C THR A 191 18.07 8.45 7.66
N GLU A 192 18.47 7.18 7.78
CA GLU A 192 17.76 6.19 8.60
C GLU A 192 18.34 6.18 10.02
N PRO A 193 17.49 6.26 11.05
CA PRO A 193 17.92 6.13 12.43
C PRO A 193 18.54 4.77 12.72
N GLU A 194 19.43 4.70 13.73
CA GLU A 194 20.09 3.44 14.09
C GLU A 194 19.10 2.34 14.51
N GLU A 195 17.99 2.75 15.12
CA GLU A 195 16.94 1.85 15.59
C GLU A 195 16.04 1.33 14.45
N TYR A 196 16.15 1.88 13.22
CA TYR A 196 15.24 1.55 12.11
C TYR A 196 15.23 0.07 11.79
N LYS A 197 16.40 -0.58 11.66
CA LYS A 197 16.51 -2.02 11.40
C LYS A 197 15.88 -2.85 12.51
N LYS A 198 16.17 -2.51 13.75
CA LYS A 198 15.60 -3.19 14.91
C LYS A 198 14.08 -3.10 14.87
N TRP A 199 13.55 -1.91 14.64
CA TRP A 199 12.11 -1.73 14.54
C TRP A 199 11.49 -2.54 13.39
N VAL A 200 12.07 -2.49 12.17
CA VAL A 200 11.54 -3.20 11.00
C VAL A 200 11.57 -4.72 11.19
N PHE A 201 12.67 -5.27 11.69
CA PHE A 201 12.88 -6.72 11.73
C PHE A 201 12.46 -7.39 13.05
N GLU A 202 12.45 -6.65 14.14
CA GLU A 202 12.15 -7.20 15.46
C GLU A 202 10.77 -6.73 15.95
N GLU A 203 10.52 -5.43 16.02
CA GLU A 203 9.33 -4.88 16.66
C GLU A 203 8.09 -4.89 15.76
N ALA A 204 8.20 -4.45 14.50
CA ALA A 204 7.06 -4.41 13.57
C ALA A 204 6.55 -5.81 13.22
N ASN A 205 7.42 -6.83 13.23
CA ASN A 205 7.06 -8.21 12.95
C ASN A 205 6.54 -8.99 14.17
N MET A 206 6.64 -8.43 15.36
CA MET A 206 6.20 -9.06 16.64
C MET A 206 4.73 -8.79 16.97
N SER A 207 3.93 -8.29 16.05
CA SER A 207 2.51 -8.09 16.33
C SER A 207 1.81 -9.40 16.66
N ASP A 208 1.23 -9.48 17.88
CA ASP A 208 0.36 -10.59 18.30
C ASP A 208 -0.96 -10.60 17.51
N LYS A 209 -1.25 -9.49 16.81
CA LYS A 209 -2.48 -9.31 16.03
C LYS A 209 -2.25 -9.76 14.59
N ARG A 210 -2.72 -10.97 14.32
CA ARG A 210 -2.58 -11.58 12.99
C ARG A 210 -3.94 -11.74 12.35
N SER A 211 -3.99 -11.48 11.03
CA SER A 211 -5.18 -11.78 10.25
C SER A 211 -5.51 -13.27 10.28
N PRO A 212 -6.78 -13.65 10.37
CA PRO A 212 -7.20 -15.04 10.19
C PRO A 212 -6.88 -15.57 8.80
N LEU A 213 -6.62 -14.70 7.82
CA LEU A 213 -6.38 -15.06 6.42
C LEU A 213 -4.90 -15.14 6.02
N ILE A 214 -3.96 -15.16 6.98
CA ILE A 214 -2.54 -15.36 6.63
C ILE A 214 -2.36 -16.69 5.89
N GLY A 215 -1.80 -16.62 4.68
CA GLY A 215 -1.62 -17.74 3.78
C GLY A 215 -2.79 -18.03 2.85
N PHE A 216 -3.92 -17.34 3.00
CA PHE A 216 -5.03 -17.41 2.06
C PHE A 216 -4.63 -16.76 0.72
N LYS A 217 -4.99 -17.43 -0.37
CA LYS A 217 -4.89 -16.89 -1.73
C LYS A 217 -6.22 -17.13 -2.43
N PRO A 218 -6.94 -16.08 -2.80
CA PRO A 218 -8.19 -16.24 -3.53
C PRO A 218 -7.93 -16.78 -4.94
N ASP A 219 -8.72 -17.74 -5.36
CA ASP A 219 -8.87 -18.11 -6.77
C ASP A 219 -9.94 -17.19 -7.38
N THR A 220 -9.51 -16.24 -8.19
CA THR A 220 -10.39 -15.27 -8.83
C THR A 220 -10.88 -15.73 -10.21
N GLU A 221 -10.37 -16.83 -10.76
CA GLU A 221 -10.74 -17.32 -12.09
C GLU A 221 -12.26 -17.52 -12.26
N PRO A 222 -12.98 -18.13 -11.31
CA PRO A 222 -14.44 -18.34 -11.44
C PRO A 222 -15.26 -17.05 -11.50
N VAL A 223 -14.73 -15.93 -11.04
CA VAL A 223 -15.43 -14.65 -10.93
C VAL A 223 -14.70 -13.49 -11.62
N ALA A 224 -13.71 -13.78 -12.46
CA ALA A 224 -12.83 -12.78 -13.09
C ALA A 224 -13.61 -11.75 -13.92
N ASP A 225 -14.61 -12.19 -14.69
CA ASP A 225 -15.44 -11.30 -15.50
C ASP A 225 -16.28 -10.36 -14.63
N TYR A 226 -16.81 -10.85 -13.52
CA TYR A 226 -17.57 -10.03 -12.58
C TYR A 226 -16.65 -9.00 -11.89
N ILE A 227 -15.46 -9.39 -11.43
CA ILE A 227 -14.49 -8.50 -10.83
C ILE A 227 -14.14 -7.35 -11.80
N THR A 228 -13.92 -7.65 -13.08
CA THR A 228 -13.63 -6.64 -14.10
C THR A 228 -14.79 -5.66 -14.27
N GLN A 229 -16.01 -6.13 -14.30
CA GLN A 229 -17.20 -5.29 -14.44
C GLN A 229 -17.45 -4.45 -13.18
N VAL A 230 -17.29 -5.04 -12.00
CA VAL A 230 -17.39 -4.36 -10.70
C VAL A 230 -16.36 -3.22 -10.61
N SER A 231 -15.09 -3.48 -10.96
CA SER A 231 -14.05 -2.45 -10.98
C SER A 231 -14.38 -1.30 -11.94
N SER A 232 -14.93 -1.60 -13.11
CA SER A 232 -15.35 -0.57 -14.07
C SER A 232 -16.49 0.30 -13.54
N VAL A 233 -17.44 -0.29 -12.82
CA VAL A 233 -18.52 0.48 -12.17
C VAL A 233 -17.94 1.32 -11.02
N ARG A 234 -17.10 0.74 -10.17
CA ARG A 234 -16.43 1.47 -9.10
C ARG A 234 -15.72 2.73 -9.62
N ASP A 235 -14.88 2.57 -10.64
CA ASP A 235 -14.08 3.67 -11.19
C ASP A 235 -14.93 4.84 -11.68
N LYS A 236 -16.15 4.55 -12.13
CA LYS A 236 -17.10 5.60 -12.55
C LYS A 236 -17.73 6.35 -11.37
N TYR A 237 -18.02 5.65 -10.27
CA TYR A 237 -18.86 6.21 -9.19
C TYR A 237 -18.06 6.67 -7.97
N GLU A 238 -16.94 6.02 -7.65
CA GLU A 238 -16.21 6.26 -6.40
C GLU A 238 -15.59 7.65 -6.32
N GLN A 239 -14.85 8.06 -7.34
CA GLN A 239 -14.11 9.33 -7.31
C GLN A 239 -15.03 10.54 -7.12
N PRO A 240 -16.16 10.70 -7.84
CA PRO A 240 -17.10 11.78 -7.57
C PRO A 240 -17.66 11.78 -6.15
N LEU A 241 -17.86 10.62 -5.53
CA LEU A 241 -18.29 10.49 -4.14
C LEU A 241 -17.19 10.87 -3.15
N LEU A 242 -15.95 10.45 -3.40
CA LEU A 242 -14.80 10.75 -2.53
C LEU A 242 -14.39 12.22 -2.56
N THR A 243 -14.61 12.91 -3.67
CA THR A 243 -14.35 14.35 -3.80
C THR A 243 -15.52 15.22 -3.32
N GLY A 244 -16.64 14.60 -2.97
CA GLY A 244 -17.85 15.32 -2.55
C GLY A 244 -18.46 16.19 -3.66
N SER A 245 -18.14 15.93 -4.94
CA SER A 245 -18.58 16.74 -6.07
C SER A 245 -20.06 16.55 -6.44
N ILE A 246 -20.70 15.50 -5.92
CA ILE A 246 -22.11 15.19 -6.18
C ILE A 246 -23.00 15.83 -5.11
N GLU A 247 -23.95 16.68 -5.53
CA GLU A 247 -24.90 17.34 -4.62
C GLU A 247 -25.85 16.35 -3.97
N ASP A 248 -26.55 15.54 -4.78
CA ASP A 248 -27.41 14.46 -4.31
C ASP A 248 -26.61 13.16 -4.22
N TRP A 249 -25.63 13.15 -3.32
CA TRP A 249 -24.71 12.02 -3.16
C TRP A 249 -25.43 10.76 -2.65
N GLU A 250 -26.52 10.87 -1.90
CA GLU A 250 -27.26 9.72 -1.38
C GLU A 250 -27.96 8.96 -2.52
N ALA A 251 -28.65 9.67 -3.41
CA ALA A 251 -29.26 9.04 -4.58
C ALA A 251 -28.19 8.45 -5.51
N PHE A 252 -27.08 9.14 -5.72
CA PHE A 252 -25.98 8.66 -6.53
C PHE A 252 -25.31 7.40 -5.92
N TYR A 253 -25.18 7.34 -4.58
CA TYR A 253 -24.69 6.18 -3.87
C TYR A 253 -25.64 4.96 -4.00
N GLU A 254 -26.94 5.16 -3.88
CA GLU A 254 -27.91 4.07 -4.07
C GLU A 254 -27.94 3.58 -5.54
N GLU A 255 -27.73 4.47 -6.50
CA GLU A 255 -27.51 4.08 -7.89
C GLU A 255 -26.23 3.24 -8.02
N PHE A 256 -25.12 3.67 -7.41
CA PHE A 256 -23.86 2.94 -7.39
C PHE A 256 -24.04 1.51 -6.87
N LYS A 257 -24.67 1.32 -5.72
CA LYS A 257 -25.00 0.00 -5.18
C LYS A 257 -25.79 -0.84 -6.17
N THR A 258 -26.79 -0.23 -6.78
CA THR A 258 -27.64 -0.93 -7.76
C THR A 258 -26.84 -1.39 -8.96
N GLN A 259 -25.95 -0.56 -9.49
CA GLN A 259 -25.09 -0.91 -10.62
C GLN A 259 -24.07 -1.98 -10.23
N MET A 260 -23.47 -1.91 -9.05
CA MET A 260 -22.54 -2.93 -8.54
C MET A 260 -23.21 -4.31 -8.47
N ASN A 261 -24.42 -4.41 -7.91
CA ASN A 261 -25.14 -5.67 -7.81
C ASN A 261 -25.58 -6.19 -9.18
N LYS A 262 -25.95 -5.29 -10.10
CA LYS A 262 -26.33 -5.67 -11.47
C LYS A 262 -25.18 -6.32 -12.25
N VAL A 263 -23.95 -5.94 -11.98
CA VAL A 263 -22.76 -6.46 -12.67
C VAL A 263 -22.09 -7.63 -11.94
N GLY A 264 -22.72 -8.19 -10.91
CA GLY A 264 -22.29 -9.44 -10.28
C GLY A 264 -21.49 -9.27 -8.97
N ASN A 265 -21.65 -8.14 -8.26
CA ASN A 265 -21.02 -7.97 -6.96
C ASN A 265 -21.36 -9.07 -5.95
N GLU A 266 -22.63 -9.52 -5.91
CA GLU A 266 -23.06 -10.60 -5.02
C GLU A 266 -22.39 -11.93 -5.37
N GLN A 267 -22.23 -12.24 -6.66
CA GLN A 267 -21.57 -13.46 -7.14
C GLN A 267 -20.09 -13.50 -6.70
N VAL A 268 -19.41 -12.35 -6.74
CA VAL A 268 -18.02 -12.25 -6.25
C VAL A 268 -17.97 -12.46 -4.74
N LEU A 269 -18.84 -11.80 -3.98
CA LEU A 269 -18.90 -11.94 -2.53
C LEU A 269 -19.17 -13.39 -2.11
N GLU A 270 -20.14 -14.05 -2.72
CA GLU A 270 -20.49 -15.45 -2.41
C GLU A 270 -19.34 -16.41 -2.68
N GLU A 271 -18.71 -16.31 -3.86
CA GLU A 271 -17.62 -17.22 -4.22
C GLU A 271 -16.37 -17.00 -3.34
N LEU A 272 -15.96 -15.77 -3.15
CA LEU A 272 -14.77 -15.48 -2.32
C LEU A 272 -15.03 -15.80 -0.85
N GLN A 273 -16.24 -15.56 -0.31
CA GLN A 273 -16.59 -15.96 1.05
C GLN A 273 -16.57 -17.48 1.20
N ARG A 274 -17.08 -18.22 0.24
CA ARG A 274 -17.02 -19.70 0.24
C ARG A 274 -15.57 -20.18 0.35
N GLN A 275 -14.64 -19.59 -0.41
CA GLN A 275 -13.22 -19.93 -0.36
C GLN A 275 -12.59 -19.58 0.99
N ILE A 276 -12.93 -18.45 1.56
CA ILE A 276 -12.51 -18.04 2.91
C ILE A 276 -12.99 -19.05 3.95
N ASP A 277 -14.25 -19.42 3.92
CA ASP A 277 -14.85 -20.38 4.86
C ASP A 277 -14.21 -21.77 4.75
N GLU A 278 -13.87 -22.20 3.54
CA GLU A 278 -13.13 -23.46 3.32
C GLU A 278 -11.71 -23.38 3.87
N PHE A 279 -11.00 -22.28 3.62
CA PHE A 279 -9.65 -22.07 4.14
C PHE A 279 -9.63 -22.07 5.68
N LEU A 280 -10.55 -21.39 6.32
CA LEU A 280 -10.63 -21.33 7.78
C LEU A 280 -10.89 -22.69 8.43
N LYS A 281 -11.56 -23.62 7.74
CA LYS A 281 -11.74 -25.01 8.23
C LYS A 281 -10.45 -25.83 8.23
N THR A 282 -9.43 -25.39 7.50
CA THR A 282 -8.13 -26.09 7.40
C THR A 282 -7.13 -25.66 8.46
N LYS A 283 -7.46 -24.62 9.23
CA LYS A 283 -6.67 -24.09 10.35
C LYS A 283 -7.09 -24.70 11.69
#